data_c87de2d52e2889da917eb6db452facd0
#
_entry.id   c87de2d52e2889da917eb6db452facd0
#
_cell.length_a   1.000
_cell.length_b   1.000
_cell.length_c   1.000
_cell.angle_alpha   90.00
_cell.angle_beta   90.00
_cell.angle_gamma   90.00
#
_symmetry.space_group_name_H-M   'P 1'
#
loop_
_entity.id
_entity.type
_entity.pdbx_description
1 polymer ?
#
loop_
_entity_poly.entity_id
_entity_poly.type
_entity_poly.pdbx_seq_one_letter_code
_entity_poly.pdbx_strand_id
1 'polypeptide(L)'
;HAKDRRQRQMCIRDRKKDESKSEKYAGAYVKEPKPGIYDWVVSFDLNSLYPHLIMQYNISPETLLDERYPNVSVDKLLNEEVDLSGLDGVTVCPNGAMFTTEKQGFLPKLMDKIYSERVVFKKKMIKAKKAYEKNPSKELEREISRCNNIQMAKKIQLNSAYGCLLYTS
;
A
#
# COMPACT_ATOMS: atom_id res chain seq x y z
N HIS A 1 -4.92 -30.67 2.10
CA HIS A 1 -4.90 -30.67 0.62
C HIS A 1 -6.19 -30.15 -0.04
N ALA A 2 -7.40 -30.33 0.54
CA ALA A 2 -8.67 -29.86 -0.05
C ALA A 2 -8.86 -28.32 0.09
N LYS A 3 -8.38 -27.70 1.17
CA LYS A 3 -8.44 -26.25 1.37
C LYS A 3 -7.56 -25.49 0.38
N ASP A 4 -6.38 -26.03 0.05
CA ASP A 4 -5.44 -25.43 -0.90
C ASP A 4 -5.98 -25.44 -2.34
N ARG A 5 -6.71 -26.48 -2.74
CA ARG A 5 -7.37 -26.55 -4.06
C ARG A 5 -8.50 -25.52 -4.22
N ARG A 6 -9.30 -25.25 -3.17
CA ARG A 6 -10.38 -24.25 -3.24
C ARG A 6 -9.83 -22.83 -3.34
N GLN A 7 -8.75 -22.54 -2.62
CA GLN A 7 -8.09 -21.24 -2.67
C GLN A 7 -7.44 -20.97 -4.03
N ARG A 8 -6.79 -22.00 -4.62
CA ARG A 8 -6.26 -21.91 -5.99
C ARG A 8 -7.36 -21.78 -7.04
N GLN A 9 -8.51 -22.45 -6.87
CA GLN A 9 -9.63 -22.30 -7.79
C GLN A 9 -10.29 -20.93 -7.74
N MET A 10 -10.37 -20.27 -6.57
CA MET A 10 -10.84 -18.87 -6.48
C MET A 10 -9.94 -17.92 -7.25
N CYS A 11 -8.61 -18.05 -7.11
CA CYS A 11 -7.66 -17.20 -7.85
C CYS A 11 -7.58 -17.49 -9.35
N ILE A 12 -7.95 -18.71 -9.80
CA ILE A 12 -7.85 -19.12 -11.20
C ILE A 12 -9.16 -18.85 -11.97
N ARG A 13 -10.32 -18.85 -11.27
CA ARG A 13 -11.63 -18.73 -11.91
C ARG A 13 -11.92 -17.34 -12.48
N ASP A 14 -11.26 -16.30 -11.96
CA ASP A 14 -11.39 -14.93 -12.44
C ASP A 14 -10.41 -14.59 -13.58
N ARG A 15 -9.55 -15.53 -13.96
CA ARG A 15 -8.74 -15.39 -15.17
C ARG A 15 -9.57 -15.69 -16.42
N LYS A 16 -10.34 -14.73 -16.88
CA LYS A 16 -10.60 -14.68 -18.33
C LYS A 16 -9.25 -14.40 -18.98
N LYS A 17 -8.77 -15.37 -19.78
CA LYS A 17 -7.65 -15.15 -20.68
C LYS A 17 -8.08 -14.09 -21.71
N ASP A 18 -7.87 -12.84 -21.37
CA ASP A 18 -7.81 -11.77 -22.35
C ASP A 18 -6.42 -11.85 -23.00
N GLU A 19 -6.36 -12.48 -24.15
CA GLU A 19 -5.13 -12.63 -24.96
C GLU A 19 -4.60 -11.29 -25.50
N SER A 20 -5.30 -10.16 -25.21
CA SER A 20 -4.94 -8.82 -25.66
C SER A 20 -4.04 -8.02 -24.70
N LYS A 21 -3.76 -8.48 -23.48
CA LYS A 21 -2.93 -7.74 -22.52
C LYS A 21 -1.49 -8.22 -22.55
N SER A 22 -0.74 -7.78 -23.57
CA SER A 22 0.72 -7.91 -23.60
C SER A 22 1.45 -6.74 -22.90
N GLU A 23 0.74 -5.78 -22.34
CA GLU A 23 1.34 -4.66 -21.61
C GLU A 23 1.83 -5.14 -20.25
N LYS A 24 3.14 -5.29 -20.14
CA LYS A 24 3.80 -5.50 -18.85
C LYS A 24 3.72 -4.20 -18.06
N TYR A 25 3.16 -4.26 -16.87
CA TYR A 25 3.24 -3.14 -15.93
C TYR A 25 4.72 -2.79 -15.71
N ALA A 26 5.05 -1.52 -15.84
CA ALA A 26 6.35 -1.02 -15.42
C ALA A 26 6.48 -1.27 -13.91
N GLY A 27 7.53 -1.98 -13.51
CA GLY A 27 7.84 -2.20 -12.10
C GLY A 27 8.26 -0.91 -11.39
N ALA A 28 8.72 -1.04 -10.15
CA ALA A 28 9.25 0.09 -9.42
C ALA A 28 10.41 0.75 -10.17
N TYR A 29 10.42 2.08 -10.20
CA TYR A 29 11.56 2.83 -10.74
C TYR A 29 12.79 2.57 -9.86
N VAL A 30 13.85 2.08 -10.48
CA VAL A 30 15.15 1.89 -9.84
C VAL A 30 16.16 2.76 -10.57
N LYS A 31 16.68 3.76 -9.88
CA LYS A 31 17.76 4.59 -10.41
C LYS A 31 19.08 3.84 -10.31
N GLU A 32 19.84 3.76 -11.40
CA GLU A 32 21.16 3.16 -11.37
C GLU A 32 22.09 3.92 -10.40
N PRO A 33 22.78 3.22 -9.50
CA PRO A 33 23.71 3.86 -8.57
C PRO A 33 24.93 4.39 -9.35
N LYS A 34 25.39 5.56 -8.96
CA LYS A 34 26.67 6.07 -9.42
C LYS A 34 27.77 5.48 -8.51
N PRO A 35 28.68 4.64 -9.01
CA PRO A 35 29.76 4.09 -8.20
C PRO A 35 30.69 5.20 -7.67
N GLY A 36 31.07 5.11 -6.40
CA GLY A 36 31.94 6.10 -5.78
C GLY A 36 31.99 5.94 -4.26
N ILE A 37 32.87 6.70 -3.62
CA ILE A 37 32.92 6.84 -2.18
C ILE A 37 32.17 8.12 -1.83
N TYR A 38 31.22 8.04 -0.92
CA TYR A 38 30.37 9.16 -0.53
C TYR A 38 30.46 9.36 0.98
N ASP A 39 30.72 10.58 1.41
CA ASP A 39 30.61 10.99 2.79
C ASP A 39 29.18 11.42 3.11
N TRP A 40 28.75 11.21 4.34
CA TRP A 40 27.43 11.67 4.82
C TRP A 40 26.23 11.10 4.04
N VAL A 41 26.17 9.78 3.94
CA VAL A 41 25.04 9.09 3.29
C VAL A 41 23.83 9.05 4.22
N VAL A 42 22.69 9.57 3.76
CA VAL A 42 21.40 9.51 4.47
C VAL A 42 20.45 8.62 3.69
N SER A 43 19.86 7.64 4.37
CA SER A 43 18.86 6.74 3.80
C SER A 43 17.47 7.07 4.32
N PHE A 44 16.52 7.23 3.41
CA PHE A 44 15.11 7.44 3.72
C PHE A 44 14.29 6.25 3.23
N ASP A 45 13.33 5.83 4.04
CA ASP A 45 12.36 4.80 3.68
C ASP A 45 10.94 5.25 4.02
N LEU A 46 10.03 5.08 3.08
CA LEU A 46 8.62 5.43 3.25
C LEU A 46 7.85 4.25 3.85
N ASN A 47 7.44 4.39 5.09
CA ASN A 47 6.66 3.37 5.78
C ASN A 47 5.31 3.12 5.11
N SER A 48 5.06 1.88 4.66
CA SER A 48 3.77 1.46 4.13
C SER A 48 3.26 2.37 2.98
N LEU A 49 4.13 2.67 2.00
CA LEU A 49 3.87 3.60 0.91
C LEU A 49 2.53 3.37 0.21
N TYR A 50 2.27 2.15 -0.29
CA TYR A 50 1.05 1.84 -1.03
C TYR A 50 -0.25 2.06 -0.22
N PRO A 51 -0.37 1.56 1.02
CA PRO A 51 -1.53 1.87 1.86
C PRO A 51 -1.76 3.38 2.04
N HIS A 52 -0.70 4.16 2.24
CA HIS A 52 -0.83 5.61 2.39
C HIS A 52 -1.24 6.31 1.09
N LEU A 53 -0.74 5.86 -0.06
CA LEU A 53 -1.21 6.39 -1.35
C LEU A 53 -2.70 6.08 -1.58
N ILE A 54 -3.15 4.86 -1.27
CA ILE A 54 -4.57 4.49 -1.36
C ILE A 54 -5.43 5.40 -0.47
N MET A 55 -4.97 5.67 0.76
CA MET A 55 -5.69 6.56 1.68
C MET A 55 -5.68 8.01 1.22
N GLN A 56 -4.52 8.51 0.76
CA GLN A 56 -4.33 9.89 0.37
C GLN A 56 -5.11 10.26 -0.89
N TYR A 57 -5.07 9.39 -1.90
CA TYR A 57 -5.76 9.62 -3.17
C TYR A 57 -7.20 9.10 -3.17
N ASN A 58 -7.66 8.55 -2.05
CA ASN A 58 -9.00 7.96 -1.92
C ASN A 58 -9.30 6.89 -2.98
N ILE A 59 -8.30 6.05 -3.27
CA ILE A 59 -8.37 5.03 -4.33
C ILE A 59 -9.31 3.90 -3.91
N SER A 60 -10.47 3.83 -4.56
CA SER A 60 -11.46 2.77 -4.35
C SER A 60 -12.35 2.67 -5.59
N PRO A 61 -12.94 1.50 -5.91
CA PRO A 61 -13.80 1.36 -7.08
C PRO A 61 -14.98 2.34 -7.10
N GLU A 62 -15.58 2.61 -5.94
CA GLU A 62 -16.73 3.49 -5.80
C GLU A 62 -16.42 4.98 -5.82
N THR A 63 -15.15 5.35 -5.72
CA THR A 63 -14.68 6.73 -5.79
C THR A 63 -14.04 7.08 -7.11
N LEU A 64 -13.81 6.08 -7.97
CA LEU A 64 -13.28 6.26 -9.32
C LEU A 64 -14.32 6.98 -10.17
N LEU A 65 -13.89 8.05 -10.84
CA LEU A 65 -14.71 8.76 -11.84
C LEU A 65 -14.51 8.15 -13.22
N ASP A 66 -15.57 8.14 -14.03
CA ASP A 66 -15.51 7.62 -15.40
C ASP A 66 -14.63 8.49 -16.32
N GLU A 67 -14.54 9.78 -16.00
CA GLU A 67 -13.72 10.73 -16.71
C GLU A 67 -12.24 10.60 -16.31
N ARG A 68 -11.36 10.82 -17.28
CA ARG A 68 -9.93 10.88 -17.05
C ARG A 68 -9.41 12.28 -17.29
N TYR A 69 -8.48 12.71 -16.45
CA TYR A 69 -7.80 13.98 -16.66
C TYR A 69 -6.91 13.90 -17.91
N PRO A 70 -7.08 14.80 -18.88
CA PRO A 70 -6.36 14.73 -20.15
C PRO A 70 -4.89 15.10 -19.98
N ASN A 71 -4.04 14.50 -20.81
CA ASN A 71 -2.61 14.87 -20.95
C ASN A 71 -1.75 14.80 -19.68
N VAL A 72 -2.10 13.97 -18.70
CA VAL A 72 -1.28 13.73 -17.52
C VAL A 72 -0.28 12.60 -17.79
N SER A 73 0.95 12.81 -17.38
CA SER A 73 1.99 11.78 -17.32
C SER A 73 2.88 12.03 -16.10
N VAL A 74 3.63 11.02 -15.69
CA VAL A 74 4.59 11.15 -14.57
C VAL A 74 5.57 12.30 -14.82
N ASP A 75 6.13 12.37 -16.02
CA ASP A 75 7.13 13.39 -16.37
C ASP A 75 6.54 14.80 -16.30
N LYS A 76 5.33 15.00 -16.83
CA LYS A 76 4.64 16.29 -16.79
C LYS A 76 4.28 16.74 -15.37
N LEU A 77 3.92 15.77 -14.48
CA LEU A 77 3.67 16.07 -13.08
C LEU A 77 4.96 16.46 -12.35
N LEU A 78 6.06 15.77 -12.62
CA LEU A 78 7.37 16.09 -12.03
C LEU A 78 7.93 17.43 -12.50
N ASN A 79 7.62 17.82 -13.74
CA ASN A 79 8.03 19.12 -14.31
C ASN A 79 7.04 20.25 -13.98
N GLU A 80 5.98 19.98 -13.21
CA GLU A 80 4.93 20.96 -12.87
C GLU A 80 4.22 21.55 -14.11
N GLU A 81 4.14 20.77 -15.21
CA GLU A 81 3.50 21.20 -16.46
C GLU A 81 1.98 20.98 -16.46
N VAL A 82 1.44 20.34 -15.41
CA VAL A 82 0.03 20.02 -15.27
C VAL A 82 -0.63 20.99 -14.31
N ASP A 83 -1.57 21.77 -14.80
CA ASP A 83 -2.39 22.65 -13.95
C ASP A 83 -3.45 21.83 -13.22
N LEU A 84 -3.26 21.64 -11.93
CA LEU A 84 -4.22 20.97 -11.04
C LEU A 84 -5.07 21.98 -10.25
N SER A 85 -4.90 23.28 -10.52
CA SER A 85 -5.70 24.33 -9.89
C SER A 85 -7.17 24.23 -10.36
N GLY A 86 -8.11 24.25 -9.42
CA GLY A 86 -9.54 24.13 -9.72
C GLY A 86 -10.11 22.70 -9.67
N LEU A 87 -9.31 21.70 -9.25
CA LEU A 87 -9.79 20.34 -9.00
C LEU A 87 -10.22 20.18 -7.53
N ASP A 88 -11.21 20.95 -7.10
CA ASP A 88 -11.77 20.83 -5.76
C ASP A 88 -12.54 19.51 -5.61
N GLY A 89 -12.26 18.77 -4.54
CA GLY A 89 -12.94 17.52 -4.23
C GLY A 89 -12.56 16.31 -5.10
N VAL A 90 -11.45 16.41 -5.87
CA VAL A 90 -10.98 15.32 -6.74
C VAL A 90 -9.46 15.15 -6.59
N THR A 91 -9.01 13.91 -6.63
CA THR A 91 -7.57 13.57 -6.72
C THR A 91 -7.27 12.96 -8.09
N VAL A 92 -6.12 13.32 -8.66
CA VAL A 92 -5.67 12.83 -9.97
C VAL A 92 -4.45 11.95 -9.81
N CYS A 93 -4.50 10.76 -10.40
CA CYS A 93 -3.35 9.86 -10.46
C CYS A 93 -2.49 10.11 -11.71
N PRO A 94 -1.21 9.71 -11.71
CA PRO A 94 -0.30 9.91 -12.84
C PRO A 94 -0.75 9.27 -14.17
N ASN A 95 -1.67 8.31 -14.13
CA ASN A 95 -2.29 7.71 -15.31
C ASN A 95 -3.56 8.44 -15.79
N GLY A 96 -3.87 9.59 -15.19
CA GLY A 96 -5.07 10.38 -15.49
C GLY A 96 -6.36 9.91 -14.81
N ALA A 97 -6.32 8.82 -14.04
CA ALA A 97 -7.49 8.39 -13.28
C ALA A 97 -7.82 9.40 -12.18
N MET A 98 -9.11 9.71 -12.02
CA MET A 98 -9.60 10.67 -11.04
C MET A 98 -10.46 9.96 -9.98
N PHE A 99 -10.30 10.38 -8.72
CA PHE A 99 -11.06 9.85 -7.60
C PHE A 99 -11.69 11.00 -6.82
N THR A 100 -12.97 10.87 -6.49
CA THR A 100 -13.64 11.87 -5.64
C THR A 100 -13.19 11.79 -4.20
N THR A 101 -13.06 12.95 -3.54
CA THR A 101 -12.73 13.05 -2.10
C THR A 101 -13.94 13.44 -1.24
N GLU A 102 -15.12 13.64 -1.85
CA GLU A 102 -16.33 14.00 -1.11
C GLU A 102 -16.74 12.96 -0.08
N LYS A 103 -16.51 11.69 -0.42
CA LYS A 103 -16.80 10.54 0.46
C LYS A 103 -15.62 9.62 0.51
N GLN A 104 -15.22 9.23 1.74
CA GLN A 104 -14.16 8.26 1.92
C GLN A 104 -14.55 6.90 1.36
N GLY A 105 -13.71 6.37 0.47
CA GLY A 105 -13.90 5.05 -0.11
C GLY A 105 -13.71 3.90 0.89
N PHE A 106 -14.23 2.73 0.53
CA PHE A 106 -14.13 1.52 1.35
C PHE A 106 -12.67 1.08 1.57
N LEU A 107 -11.88 1.04 0.48
CA LEU A 107 -10.47 0.62 0.58
C LEU A 107 -9.64 1.57 1.44
N PRO A 108 -9.67 2.90 1.26
CA PRO A 108 -9.01 3.85 2.15
C PRO A 108 -9.39 3.67 3.62
N LYS A 109 -10.67 3.50 3.90
CA LYS A 109 -11.18 3.27 5.27
C LYS A 109 -10.67 1.97 5.86
N LEU A 110 -10.62 0.91 5.07
CA LEU A 110 -10.09 -0.38 5.48
C LEU A 110 -8.58 -0.30 5.76
N MET A 111 -7.82 0.37 4.87
CA MET A 111 -6.38 0.57 5.04
C MET A 111 -6.07 1.34 6.31
N ASP A 112 -6.77 2.45 6.56
CA ASP A 112 -6.60 3.25 7.76
C ASP A 112 -6.85 2.44 9.03
N LYS A 113 -7.95 1.69 9.08
CA LYS A 113 -8.28 0.83 10.22
C LYS A 113 -7.18 -0.21 10.49
N ILE A 114 -6.77 -0.96 9.47
CA ILE A 114 -5.77 -2.03 9.65
C ILE A 114 -4.41 -1.44 10.02
N TYR A 115 -4.04 -0.31 9.41
CA TYR A 115 -2.79 0.38 9.71
C TYR A 115 -2.77 0.90 11.16
N SER A 116 -3.82 1.57 11.59
CA SER A 116 -3.96 2.09 12.96
C SER A 116 -3.87 0.96 13.99
N GLU A 117 -4.58 -0.15 13.77
CA GLU A 117 -4.50 -1.33 14.62
C GLU A 117 -3.06 -1.91 14.66
N ARG A 118 -2.38 -1.99 13.52
CA ARG A 118 -0.98 -2.44 13.45
C ARG A 118 -0.06 -1.56 14.28
N VAL A 119 -0.20 -0.24 14.18
CA VAL A 119 0.61 0.73 14.94
C VAL A 119 0.42 0.54 16.44
N VAL A 120 -0.81 0.32 16.90
CA VAL A 120 -1.10 0.04 18.32
C VAL A 120 -0.36 -1.20 18.82
N PHE A 121 -0.44 -2.31 18.08
CA PHE A 121 0.25 -3.56 18.47
C PHE A 121 1.77 -3.44 18.36
N LYS A 122 2.29 -2.71 17.37
CA LYS A 122 3.73 -2.41 17.26
C LYS A 122 4.22 -1.61 18.47
N LYS A 123 3.48 -0.58 18.90
CA LYS A 123 3.82 0.21 20.09
C LYS A 123 3.79 -0.65 21.36
N LYS A 124 2.76 -1.50 21.55
CA LYS A 124 2.68 -2.45 22.67
C LYS A 124 3.88 -3.40 22.69
N MET A 125 4.23 -3.98 21.55
CA MET A 125 5.40 -4.86 21.43
C MET A 125 6.69 -4.15 21.85
N ILE A 126 6.92 -2.91 21.36
CA ILE A 126 8.13 -2.13 21.69
C ILE A 126 8.15 -1.83 23.20
N LYS A 127 7.01 -1.47 23.80
CA LYS A 127 6.91 -1.24 25.25
C LYS A 127 7.23 -2.51 26.05
N ALA A 128 6.68 -3.65 25.64
CA ALA A 128 6.97 -4.93 26.28
C ALA A 128 8.45 -5.35 26.14
N LYS A 129 9.09 -5.11 24.99
CA LYS A 129 10.52 -5.34 24.79
C LYS A 129 11.38 -4.51 25.74
N LYS A 130 11.11 -3.22 25.86
CA LYS A 130 11.82 -2.33 26.80
C LYS A 130 11.63 -2.74 28.28
N ALA A 131 10.45 -3.27 28.62
CA ALA A 131 10.21 -3.82 29.96
C ALA A 131 10.97 -5.13 30.17
N TYR A 132 11.03 -6.00 29.17
CA TYR A 132 11.75 -7.25 29.18
C TYR A 132 13.27 -7.06 29.35
N GLU A 133 13.86 -6.05 28.69
CA GLU A 133 15.26 -5.68 28.85
C GLU A 133 15.63 -5.30 30.29
N LYS A 134 14.68 -4.72 31.06
CA LYS A 134 14.86 -4.32 32.46
C LYS A 134 14.62 -5.47 33.41
N ASN A 135 13.63 -6.28 33.17
CA ASN A 135 13.21 -7.38 34.02
C ASN A 135 12.64 -8.54 33.18
N PRO A 136 13.46 -9.51 32.76
CA PRO A 136 13.02 -10.62 31.95
C PRO A 136 11.97 -11.48 32.65
N SER A 137 10.82 -11.70 32.00
CA SER A 137 9.78 -12.60 32.48
C SER A 137 9.13 -13.37 31.32
N LYS A 138 8.67 -14.60 31.60
CA LYS A 138 7.94 -15.41 30.60
C LYS A 138 6.65 -14.78 30.12
N GLU A 139 6.03 -13.97 30.94
CA GLU A 139 4.80 -13.25 30.60
C GLU A 139 5.08 -12.16 29.56
N LEU A 140 6.13 -11.38 29.75
CA LEU A 140 6.56 -10.36 28.79
C LEU A 140 7.01 -10.98 27.47
N GLU A 141 7.68 -12.12 27.49
CA GLU A 141 8.07 -12.86 26.28
C GLU A 141 6.83 -13.30 25.48
N ARG A 142 5.81 -13.84 26.14
CA ARG A 142 4.53 -14.21 25.52
C ARG A 142 3.81 -12.99 24.93
N GLU A 143 3.79 -11.88 25.66
CA GLU A 143 3.16 -10.64 25.17
C GLU A 143 3.90 -10.05 23.95
N ILE A 144 5.25 -10.09 23.95
CA ILE A 144 6.05 -9.69 22.79
C ILE A 144 5.71 -10.55 21.58
N SER A 145 5.70 -11.88 21.75
CA SER A 145 5.38 -12.83 20.67
C SER A 145 3.97 -12.61 20.14
N ARG A 146 2.97 -12.45 21.04
CA ARG A 146 1.59 -12.18 20.68
C ARG A 146 1.44 -10.89 19.87
N CYS A 147 1.99 -9.78 20.38
CA CYS A 147 1.92 -8.48 19.72
C CYS A 147 2.66 -8.49 18.38
N ASN A 148 3.79 -9.20 18.30
CA ASN A 148 4.53 -9.38 17.05
C ASN A 148 3.71 -10.13 16.00
N ASN A 149 3.08 -11.25 16.37
CA ASN A 149 2.26 -12.04 15.46
C ASN A 149 1.06 -11.24 14.93
N ILE A 150 0.39 -10.48 15.80
CA ILE A 150 -0.74 -9.64 15.40
C ILE A 150 -0.29 -8.53 14.45
N GLN A 151 0.79 -7.79 14.76
CA GLN A 151 1.26 -6.71 13.89
C GLN A 151 1.77 -7.24 12.54
N MET A 152 2.34 -8.45 12.50
CA MET A 152 2.75 -9.10 11.25
C MET A 152 1.55 -9.56 10.42
N ALA A 153 0.52 -10.14 11.05
CA ALA A 153 -0.73 -10.49 10.36
C ALA A 153 -1.39 -9.24 9.74
N LYS A 154 -1.41 -8.12 10.47
CA LYS A 154 -1.91 -6.83 9.95
C LYS A 154 -1.07 -6.30 8.78
N LYS A 155 0.27 -6.46 8.83
CA LYS A 155 1.14 -6.12 7.70
C LYS A 155 0.80 -6.94 6.45
N ILE A 156 0.57 -8.24 6.62
CA ILE A 156 0.19 -9.13 5.52
C ILE A 156 -1.18 -8.75 4.95
N GLN A 157 -2.16 -8.44 5.81
CA GLN A 157 -3.48 -7.98 5.38
C GLN A 157 -3.40 -6.70 4.55
N LEU A 158 -2.61 -5.70 4.98
CA LEU A 158 -2.38 -4.47 4.21
C LEU A 158 -1.81 -4.77 2.83
N ASN A 159 -0.80 -5.63 2.76
CA ASN A 159 -0.13 -5.96 1.51
C ASN A 159 -1.03 -6.79 0.57
N SER A 160 -1.87 -7.67 1.12
CA SER A 160 -2.77 -8.51 0.33
C SER A 160 -3.86 -7.71 -0.37
N ALA A 161 -4.31 -6.62 0.23
CA ALA A 161 -5.40 -5.83 -0.33
C ALA A 161 -5.04 -5.22 -1.69
N TYR A 162 -3.83 -4.66 -1.85
CA TYR A 162 -3.39 -4.13 -3.14
C TYR A 162 -2.69 -5.18 -4.02
N GLY A 163 -2.09 -6.21 -3.44
CA GLY A 163 -1.51 -7.33 -4.19
C GLY A 163 -2.55 -8.10 -4.99
N CYS A 164 -3.77 -8.28 -4.46
CA CYS A 164 -4.88 -8.88 -5.20
C CYS A 164 -5.36 -7.98 -6.34
N LEU A 165 -5.41 -6.66 -6.16
CA LEU A 165 -5.85 -5.71 -7.19
C LEU A 165 -4.92 -5.72 -8.42
N LEU A 166 -3.62 -5.87 -8.22
CA LEU A 166 -2.64 -5.98 -9.31
C LEU A 166 -2.78 -7.29 -10.12
N TYR A 167 -3.42 -8.31 -9.55
CA TYR A 167 -3.57 -9.62 -10.21
C TYR A 167 -4.87 -9.73 -10.99
N THR A 168 -5.85 -8.89 -10.69
CA THR A 168 -7.21 -8.91 -11.28
C THR A 168 -7.47 -7.81 -12.30
N SER A 169 -6.55 -6.87 -12.45
CA SER A 169 -6.63 -5.74 -13.40
C SER A 169 -6.02 -6.03 -14.75
#